data_c87cc66c73a47bf8ec587dfb11972ad1
#
_entry.id   c87cc66c73a47bf8ec587dfb11972ad1
#
_cell.length_a   1.000
_cell.length_b   1.000
_cell.length_c   1.000
_cell.angle_alpha   90.00
_cell.angle_beta   90.00
_cell.angle_gamma   90.00
#
_symmetry.space_group_name_H-M   'P 1'
#
loop_
_entity.id
_entity.type
_entity.pdbx_description
1 polymer ?
#
loop_
_entity_poly.entity_id
_entity_poly.type
_entity_poly.pdbx_seq_one_letter_code
_entity_poly.pdbx_strand_id
1 'polypeptide(L)'
;SRAILKNQDLQQDTPLTDLFFDDFWGTPLTHSGSHKSYRPLCVISFRINHYFGGLNPWGYHFTNTVLHAVVTALFTHVAGLFLQRTRVKLLAGFLFASHPIHTEAVAGVVGRADVGACLFFLLSFLSYTRYCRQRDKTLSKEDVDVVKWLWLLCSILCTTASMLTKEQGITVLAVNAVYDVFVCSRLRLQDLIPALYKVRACSNVFK
;
A
#
# COMPACT_ATOMS: atom_id res chain seq x y z
N SER A 1 6.92 13.09 19.27
CA SER A 1 5.54 12.61 19.06
C SER A 1 5.12 11.67 20.18
N ARG A 2 3.84 11.72 20.58
CA ARG A 2 3.27 10.82 21.60
C ARG A 2 3.36 9.36 21.18
N ALA A 3 3.19 9.08 19.88
CA ALA A 3 3.29 7.74 19.29
C ALA A 3 4.68 7.09 19.48
N ILE A 4 5.71 7.87 19.82
CA ILE A 4 7.06 7.37 20.11
C ILE A 4 7.37 7.47 21.60
N LEU A 5 7.15 8.65 22.22
CA LEU A 5 7.61 8.93 23.58
C LEU A 5 6.79 8.22 24.67
N LYS A 6 5.52 7.92 24.40
CA LYS A 6 4.58 7.34 25.38
C LYS A 6 4.03 5.98 24.94
N ASN A 7 4.45 5.46 23.80
CA ASN A 7 3.98 4.18 23.29
C ASN A 7 4.79 3.05 23.94
N GLN A 8 4.13 2.25 24.75
CA GLN A 8 4.74 1.11 25.44
C GLN A 8 5.13 -0.02 24.48
N ASP A 9 4.43 -0.14 23.33
CA ASP A 9 4.71 -1.17 22.32
C ASP A 9 6.10 -1.06 21.68
N LEU A 10 6.75 0.11 21.83
CA LEU A 10 8.10 0.32 21.31
C LEU A 10 9.19 -0.22 22.26
N GLN A 11 8.84 -0.50 23.49
CA GLN A 11 9.81 -0.98 24.48
C GLN A 11 10.11 -2.46 24.27
N GLN A 12 11.36 -2.87 24.55
CA GLN A 12 11.80 -4.25 24.35
C GLN A 12 11.11 -5.21 25.31
N ASP A 13 10.76 -4.74 26.50
CA ASP A 13 10.13 -5.55 27.56
C ASP A 13 8.65 -5.84 27.28
N THR A 14 8.01 -5.11 26.36
CA THR A 14 6.61 -5.35 25.97
C THR A 14 6.55 -6.52 24.97
N PRO A 15 5.69 -7.53 25.20
CA PRO A 15 5.48 -8.61 24.24
C PRO A 15 5.09 -8.10 22.84
N LEU A 16 5.60 -8.75 21.80
CA LEU A 16 5.24 -8.41 20.41
C LEU A 16 3.74 -8.63 20.11
N THR A 17 3.10 -9.51 20.87
CA THR A 17 1.68 -9.83 20.74
C THR A 17 0.79 -8.63 21.05
N ASP A 18 1.16 -7.82 22.05
CA ASP A 18 0.34 -6.70 22.54
C ASP A 18 0.13 -5.63 21.45
N LEU A 19 1.15 -5.44 20.60
CA LEU A 19 1.11 -4.55 19.45
C LEU A 19 -0.06 -4.86 18.48
N PHE A 20 -0.55 -6.09 18.44
CA PHE A 20 -1.70 -6.48 17.62
C PHE A 20 -3.06 -6.20 18.28
N PHE A 21 -3.07 -5.87 19.56
CA PHE A 21 -4.28 -5.55 20.32
C PHE A 21 -4.38 -4.07 20.69
N ASP A 22 -3.33 -3.29 20.40
CA ASP A 22 -3.23 -1.88 20.72
C ASP A 22 -3.43 -1.00 19.47
N ASP A 23 -3.77 0.26 19.73
CA ASP A 23 -3.84 1.27 18.67
C ASP A 23 -2.46 1.86 18.36
N PHE A 24 -2.38 2.72 17.36
CA PHE A 24 -1.15 3.38 16.91
C PHE A 24 -0.36 4.09 18.02
N TRP A 25 -0.98 4.43 19.15
CA TRP A 25 -0.37 5.13 20.28
C TRP A 25 -0.07 4.21 21.47
N GLY A 26 -0.30 2.89 21.35
CA GLY A 26 -0.09 1.91 22.41
C GLY A 26 -1.21 1.94 23.46
N THR A 27 -2.43 2.21 23.03
CA THR A 27 -3.63 2.12 23.90
C THR A 27 -4.44 0.90 23.47
N PRO A 28 -4.85 0.01 24.39
CA PRO A 28 -5.67 -1.15 24.03
C PRO A 28 -6.91 -0.77 23.23
N LEU A 29 -7.16 -1.49 22.13
CA LEU A 29 -8.30 -1.24 21.25
C LEU A 29 -9.65 -1.36 21.97
N THR A 30 -9.72 -2.13 23.05
CA THR A 30 -10.92 -2.26 23.89
C THR A 30 -11.15 -1.05 24.81
N HIS A 31 -10.12 -0.26 25.08
CA HIS A 31 -10.20 0.89 25.96
C HIS A 31 -11.05 2.03 25.35
N SER A 32 -11.87 2.70 26.17
CA SER A 32 -12.74 3.79 25.72
C SER A 32 -11.99 5.03 25.20
N GLY A 33 -10.77 5.27 25.69
CA GLY A 33 -9.88 6.35 25.25
C GLY A 33 -9.04 6.06 24.03
N SER A 34 -9.16 4.86 23.42
CA SER A 34 -8.43 4.51 22.20
C SER A 34 -9.03 5.22 20.98
N HIS A 35 -8.13 5.74 20.12
CA HIS A 35 -8.49 6.32 18.82
C HIS A 35 -8.92 5.28 17.78
N LYS A 36 -8.81 3.98 18.08
CA LYS A 36 -9.13 2.86 17.17
C LYS A 36 -8.32 2.84 15.86
N SER A 37 -7.23 3.60 15.78
CA SER A 37 -6.31 3.58 14.63
C SER A 37 -5.41 2.37 14.69
N TYR A 38 -5.75 1.34 13.94
CA TYR A 38 -5.02 0.06 13.93
C TYR A 38 -3.93 0.06 12.86
N ARG A 39 -2.64 0.21 13.25
CA ARG A 39 -1.50 0.36 12.34
C ARG A 39 -0.28 -0.47 12.77
N PRO A 40 -0.42 -1.78 12.96
CA PRO A 40 0.63 -2.61 13.55
C PRO A 40 1.94 -2.56 12.77
N LEU A 41 1.93 -2.55 11.43
CA LEU A 41 3.16 -2.50 10.64
C LEU A 41 3.92 -1.18 10.80
N CYS A 42 3.21 -0.07 10.97
CA CYS A 42 3.86 1.21 11.26
C CYS A 42 4.51 1.18 12.63
N VAL A 43 3.83 0.66 13.66
CA VAL A 43 4.37 0.52 15.02
C VAL A 43 5.57 -0.42 15.05
N ILE A 44 5.52 -1.55 14.33
CA ILE A 44 6.68 -2.45 14.16
C ILE A 44 7.89 -1.69 13.59
N SER A 45 7.67 -0.85 12.58
CA SER A 45 8.76 -0.05 12.00
C SER A 45 9.37 0.95 12.98
N PHE A 46 8.57 1.52 13.88
CA PHE A 46 9.05 2.37 14.97
C PHE A 46 9.81 1.56 16.03
N ARG A 47 9.31 0.37 16.38
CA ARG A 47 9.98 -0.53 17.32
C ARG A 47 11.36 -0.94 16.84
N ILE A 48 11.51 -1.20 15.53
CA ILE A 48 12.81 -1.48 14.91
C ILE A 48 13.74 -0.26 15.05
N ASN A 49 13.27 0.95 14.76
CA ASN A 49 14.07 2.16 14.98
C ASN A 49 14.44 2.37 16.45
N HIS A 50 13.50 2.12 17.35
CA HIS A 50 13.74 2.23 18.78
C HIS A 50 14.79 1.21 19.27
N TYR A 51 14.75 -0.01 18.74
CA TYR A 51 15.74 -1.05 19.07
C TYR A 51 17.18 -0.62 18.74
N PHE A 52 17.41 0.00 17.58
CA PHE A 52 18.74 0.39 17.14
C PHE A 52 19.20 1.76 17.64
N GLY A 53 18.31 2.70 17.84
CA GLY A 53 18.66 4.11 18.12
C GLY A 53 17.93 4.74 19.30
N GLY A 54 17.12 3.96 20.05
CA GLY A 54 16.33 4.48 21.16
C GLY A 54 15.41 5.63 20.72
N LEU A 55 15.42 6.70 21.50
CA LEU A 55 14.62 7.90 21.24
C LEU A 55 15.36 8.95 20.35
N ASN A 56 16.51 8.60 19.74
CA ASN A 56 17.25 9.54 18.90
C ASN A 56 16.42 9.87 17.63
N PRO A 57 16.02 11.14 17.41
CA PRO A 57 15.17 11.52 16.29
C PRO A 57 15.79 11.25 14.91
N TRP A 58 17.11 11.30 14.82
CA TRP A 58 17.84 11.16 13.57
C TRP A 58 17.47 9.87 12.83
N GLY A 59 17.46 8.73 13.52
CA GLY A 59 17.13 7.43 12.92
C GLY A 59 15.72 7.38 12.35
N TYR A 60 14.76 8.01 13.02
CA TYR A 60 13.36 8.06 12.55
C TYR A 60 13.22 8.90 11.28
N HIS A 61 13.85 10.08 11.24
CA HIS A 61 13.82 10.96 10.06
C HIS A 61 14.58 10.35 8.89
N PHE A 62 15.75 9.74 9.15
CA PHE A 62 16.51 9.04 8.12
C PHE A 62 15.67 7.94 7.47
N THR A 63 15.01 7.10 8.27
CA THR A 63 14.13 6.04 7.75
C THR A 63 13.00 6.61 6.89
N ASN A 64 12.34 7.69 7.32
CA ASN A 64 11.28 8.32 6.54
C ASN A 64 11.79 8.87 5.20
N THR A 65 12.98 9.49 5.20
CA THR A 65 13.61 10.02 3.99
C THR A 65 13.96 8.90 3.01
N VAL A 66 14.55 7.81 3.49
CA VAL A 66 14.87 6.64 2.67
C VAL A 66 13.60 6.00 2.10
N LEU A 67 12.55 5.82 2.93
CA LEU A 67 11.27 5.32 2.47
C LEU A 67 10.67 6.20 1.39
N HIS A 68 10.72 7.54 1.54
CA HIS A 68 10.22 8.46 0.54
C HIS A 68 11.00 8.37 -0.77
N ALA A 69 12.32 8.22 -0.71
CA ALA A 69 13.15 8.01 -1.90
C ALA A 69 12.77 6.70 -2.64
N VAL A 70 12.55 5.61 -1.91
CA VAL A 70 12.09 4.33 -2.48
C VAL A 70 10.70 4.47 -3.09
N VAL A 71 9.77 5.11 -2.40
CA VAL A 71 8.40 5.36 -2.89
C VAL A 71 8.43 6.22 -4.16
N THR A 72 9.29 7.25 -4.20
CA THR A 72 9.47 8.09 -5.40
C THR A 72 10.00 7.28 -6.58
N ALA A 73 10.96 6.39 -6.36
CA ALA A 73 11.47 5.51 -7.41
C ALA A 73 10.39 4.55 -7.93
N LEU A 74 9.62 3.95 -7.03
CA LEU A 74 8.49 3.08 -7.39
C LEU A 74 7.40 3.85 -8.13
N PHE A 75 7.04 5.05 -7.67
CA PHE A 75 6.08 5.92 -8.36
C PHE A 75 6.56 6.26 -9.77
N THR A 76 7.84 6.62 -9.93
CA THR A 76 8.43 6.88 -11.25
C THR A 76 8.35 5.66 -12.16
N HIS A 77 8.55 4.46 -11.61
CA HIS A 77 8.39 3.21 -12.34
C HIS A 77 6.93 2.97 -12.76
N VAL A 78 5.97 3.17 -11.85
CA VAL A 78 4.52 3.08 -12.14
C VAL A 78 4.13 4.11 -13.20
N ALA A 79 4.58 5.35 -13.09
CA ALA A 79 4.35 6.39 -14.10
C ALA A 79 4.86 5.95 -15.48
N GLY A 80 5.97 5.20 -15.52
CA GLY A 80 6.52 4.63 -16.74
C GLY A 80 5.66 3.56 -17.40
N LEU A 81 4.66 2.99 -16.71
CA LEU A 81 3.69 2.07 -17.33
C LEU A 81 2.71 2.82 -18.27
N PHE A 82 2.47 4.10 -18.01
CA PHE A 82 1.53 4.95 -18.74
C PHE A 82 2.25 5.98 -19.63
N LEU A 83 3.41 6.45 -19.19
CA LEU A 83 4.19 7.49 -19.85
C LEU A 83 5.38 6.86 -20.59
N GLN A 84 5.31 6.77 -21.90
CA GLN A 84 6.34 6.10 -22.71
C GLN A 84 7.66 6.89 -22.79
N ARG A 85 7.59 8.25 -22.74
CA ARG A 85 8.77 9.11 -22.86
C ARG A 85 9.52 9.19 -21.53
N THR A 86 10.80 8.79 -21.53
CA THR A 86 11.65 8.80 -20.32
C THR A 86 11.69 10.15 -19.61
N ARG A 87 11.79 11.26 -20.36
CA ARG A 87 11.81 12.61 -19.76
C ARG A 87 10.51 12.91 -18.99
N VAL A 88 9.35 12.47 -19.50
CA VAL A 88 8.04 12.73 -18.88
C VAL A 88 7.87 11.93 -17.59
N LYS A 89 8.26 10.65 -17.58
CA LYS A 89 8.20 9.84 -16.35
C LYS A 89 9.17 10.35 -15.27
N LEU A 90 10.37 10.84 -15.65
CA LEU A 90 11.29 11.43 -14.70
C LEU A 90 10.74 12.75 -14.15
N LEU A 91 10.13 13.59 -14.99
CA LEU A 91 9.45 14.80 -14.54
C LEU A 91 8.34 14.47 -13.53
N ALA A 92 7.53 13.44 -13.79
CA ALA A 92 6.51 12.98 -12.84
C ALA A 92 7.13 12.56 -11.50
N GLY A 93 8.26 11.83 -11.53
CA GLY A 93 9.01 11.47 -10.33
C GLY A 93 9.55 12.67 -9.55
N PHE A 94 10.10 13.65 -10.24
CA PHE A 94 10.57 14.89 -9.61
C PHE A 94 9.42 15.69 -8.99
N LEU A 95 8.30 15.83 -9.68
CA LEU A 95 7.12 16.51 -9.14
C LEU A 95 6.57 15.78 -7.91
N PHE A 96 6.57 14.45 -7.92
CA PHE A 96 6.19 13.66 -6.74
C PHE A 96 7.17 13.88 -5.60
N ALA A 97 8.49 13.79 -5.84
CA ALA A 97 9.52 13.93 -4.82
C ALA A 97 9.47 15.29 -4.12
N SER A 98 9.27 16.37 -4.89
CA SER A 98 9.31 17.75 -4.42
C SER A 98 7.95 18.32 -4.03
N HIS A 99 6.87 17.55 -4.15
CA HIS A 99 5.52 18.06 -3.88
C HIS A 99 5.36 18.45 -2.40
N PRO A 100 4.90 19.66 -2.09
CA PRO A 100 4.80 20.16 -0.71
C PRO A 100 3.96 19.29 0.23
N ILE A 101 2.97 18.54 -0.30
CA ILE A 101 2.12 17.64 0.48
C ILE A 101 2.92 16.55 1.21
N HIS A 102 4.09 16.19 0.68
CA HIS A 102 4.94 15.16 1.28
C HIS A 102 5.80 15.68 2.44
N THR A 103 5.89 16.99 2.63
CA THR A 103 6.72 17.60 3.69
C THR A 103 6.29 17.08 5.07
N GLU A 104 5.01 17.09 5.37
CA GLU A 104 4.50 16.59 6.65
C GLU A 104 4.70 15.08 6.79
N ALA A 105 4.46 14.33 5.72
CA ALA A 105 4.58 12.87 5.73
C ALA A 105 6.04 12.40 5.90
N VAL A 106 7.04 13.17 5.44
CA VAL A 106 8.46 12.83 5.50
C VAL A 106 9.11 13.43 6.73
N ALA A 107 8.90 14.74 6.99
CA ALA A 107 9.49 15.42 8.12
C ALA A 107 8.81 15.04 9.45
N GLY A 108 7.52 14.75 9.45
CA GLY A 108 6.82 14.23 10.61
C GLY A 108 7.11 12.75 10.83
N VAL A 109 7.58 12.37 12.04
CA VAL A 109 7.83 10.94 12.36
C VAL A 109 6.56 10.09 12.17
N VAL A 110 5.41 10.61 12.57
CA VAL A 110 4.08 9.96 12.47
C VAL A 110 3.67 9.74 11.00
N GLY A 111 4.12 10.60 10.11
CA GLY A 111 3.86 10.51 8.68
C GLY A 111 4.44 9.26 8.00
N ARG A 112 5.26 8.48 8.73
CA ARG A 112 5.72 7.16 8.26
C ARG A 112 4.57 6.24 7.86
N ALA A 113 3.42 6.35 8.53
CA ALA A 113 2.24 5.58 8.16
C ALA A 113 1.79 5.86 6.73
N ASP A 114 1.87 7.13 6.29
CA ASP A 114 1.51 7.54 4.93
C ASP A 114 2.51 7.00 3.90
N VAL A 115 3.79 7.22 4.15
CA VAL A 115 4.87 6.79 3.24
C VAL A 115 4.93 5.26 3.15
N GLY A 116 4.79 4.56 4.29
CA GLY A 116 4.78 3.11 4.34
C GLY A 116 3.56 2.50 3.64
N ALA A 117 2.38 3.08 3.84
CA ALA A 117 1.18 2.64 3.13
C ALA A 117 1.32 2.86 1.62
N CYS A 118 1.89 4.00 1.19
CA CYS A 118 2.16 4.28 -0.20
C CYS A 118 3.16 3.28 -0.82
N LEU A 119 4.18 2.86 -0.06
CA LEU A 119 5.12 1.82 -0.49
C LEU A 119 4.38 0.53 -0.88
N PHE A 120 3.61 -0.01 0.05
CA PHE A 120 2.88 -1.26 -0.17
C PHE A 120 1.75 -1.12 -1.19
N PHE A 121 1.11 0.06 -1.27
CA PHE A 121 0.14 0.40 -2.29
C PHE A 121 0.73 0.28 -3.71
N LEU A 122 1.88 0.89 -3.95
CA LEU A 122 2.57 0.82 -5.24
C LEU A 122 3.06 -0.58 -5.56
N LEU A 123 3.55 -1.32 -4.57
CA LEU A 123 3.96 -2.73 -4.74
C LEU A 123 2.75 -3.62 -5.08
N SER A 124 1.59 -3.41 -4.43
CA SER A 124 0.36 -4.12 -4.75
C SER A 124 -0.06 -3.85 -6.19
N PHE A 125 -0.11 -2.58 -6.59
CA PHE A 125 -0.47 -2.19 -7.94
C PHE A 125 0.48 -2.79 -9.00
N LEU A 126 1.80 -2.73 -8.79
CA LEU A 126 2.79 -3.33 -9.67
C LEU A 126 2.63 -4.85 -9.79
N SER A 127 2.37 -5.53 -8.68
CA SER A 127 2.12 -6.97 -8.66
C SER A 127 0.84 -7.31 -9.44
N TYR A 128 -0.21 -6.51 -9.25
CA TYR A 128 -1.47 -6.69 -9.98
C TYR A 128 -1.30 -6.46 -11.50
N THR A 129 -0.55 -5.44 -11.90
CA THR A 129 -0.28 -5.20 -13.33
C THR A 129 0.50 -6.36 -13.97
N ARG A 130 1.40 -7.01 -13.21
CA ARG A 130 2.11 -8.21 -13.66
C ARG A 130 1.18 -9.41 -13.77
N TYR A 131 0.27 -9.60 -12.79
CA TYR A 131 -0.79 -10.60 -12.86
C TYR A 131 -1.62 -10.45 -14.13
N CYS A 132 -2.14 -9.25 -14.43
CA CYS A 132 -2.93 -8.98 -15.62
C CYS A 132 -2.18 -9.32 -16.90
N ARG A 133 -0.93 -8.87 -17.02
CA ARG A 133 -0.09 -9.18 -18.20
C ARG A 133 0.15 -10.67 -18.40
N GLN A 134 0.31 -11.42 -17.31
CA GLN A 134 0.51 -12.87 -17.38
C GLN A 134 -0.79 -13.60 -17.70
N ARG A 135 -1.91 -13.18 -17.09
CA ARG A 135 -3.25 -13.67 -17.41
C ARG A 135 -3.55 -13.55 -18.90
N ASP A 136 -3.30 -12.38 -19.48
CA ASP A 136 -3.59 -12.12 -20.89
C ASP A 136 -2.72 -12.96 -21.84
N LYS A 137 -1.47 -13.27 -21.46
CA LYS A 137 -0.59 -14.19 -22.20
C LYS A 137 -1.07 -15.65 -22.10
N THR A 138 -1.59 -16.07 -20.95
CA THR A 138 -2.04 -17.45 -20.70
C THR A 138 -3.35 -17.73 -21.42
N LEU A 139 -4.20 -16.74 -21.66
CA LEU A 139 -5.42 -16.90 -22.47
C LEU A 139 -5.12 -17.32 -23.92
N SER A 140 -3.88 -17.13 -24.41
CA SER A 140 -3.42 -17.56 -25.73
C SER A 140 -2.71 -18.93 -25.73
N LYS A 141 -2.55 -19.58 -24.57
CA LYS A 141 -1.89 -20.89 -24.41
C LYS A 141 -2.65 -21.68 -23.35
N GLU A 142 -2.89 -22.97 -23.59
CA GLU A 142 -3.62 -23.87 -22.67
C GLU A 142 -2.84 -24.26 -21.39
N ASP A 143 -1.65 -23.72 -21.18
CA ASP A 143 -0.81 -24.06 -20.03
C ASP A 143 -1.27 -23.34 -18.74
N VAL A 144 -1.32 -24.10 -17.65
CA VAL A 144 -1.58 -23.57 -16.31
C VAL A 144 -0.36 -22.79 -15.81
N ASP A 145 -0.42 -21.47 -15.90
CA ASP A 145 0.66 -20.60 -15.44
C ASP A 145 0.52 -20.29 -13.93
N VAL A 146 1.27 -21.03 -13.11
CA VAL A 146 1.32 -20.81 -11.65
C VAL A 146 1.85 -19.42 -11.29
N VAL A 147 2.72 -18.85 -12.12
CA VAL A 147 3.37 -17.55 -11.87
C VAL A 147 2.36 -16.41 -11.78
N LYS A 148 1.26 -16.45 -12.55
CA LYS A 148 0.20 -15.44 -12.45
C LYS A 148 -0.44 -15.41 -11.07
N TRP A 149 -0.69 -16.59 -10.46
CA TRP A 149 -1.30 -16.69 -9.14
C TRP A 149 -0.37 -16.20 -8.04
N LEU A 150 0.95 -16.38 -8.19
CA LEU A 150 1.96 -15.81 -7.29
C LEU A 150 1.93 -14.29 -7.32
N TRP A 151 1.77 -13.68 -8.50
CA TRP A 151 1.63 -12.22 -8.61
C TRP A 151 0.33 -11.71 -7.98
N LEU A 152 -0.77 -12.44 -8.13
CA LEU A 152 -2.03 -12.09 -7.48
C LEU A 152 -1.90 -12.19 -5.95
N LEU A 153 -1.31 -13.27 -5.44
CA LEU A 153 -1.04 -13.44 -4.01
C LEU A 153 -0.16 -12.31 -3.47
N CYS A 154 0.91 -11.96 -4.18
CA CYS A 154 1.78 -10.85 -3.82
C CYS A 154 1.01 -9.53 -3.76
N SER A 155 0.12 -9.27 -4.72
CA SER A 155 -0.74 -8.08 -4.71
C SER A 155 -1.66 -8.05 -3.49
N ILE A 156 -2.28 -9.17 -3.13
CA ILE A 156 -3.16 -9.27 -1.95
C ILE A 156 -2.35 -9.04 -0.67
N LEU A 157 -1.18 -9.67 -0.53
CA LEU A 157 -0.31 -9.49 0.64
C LEU A 157 0.15 -8.04 0.79
N CYS A 158 0.54 -7.39 -0.33
CA CYS A 158 0.91 -5.97 -0.31
C CYS A 158 -0.29 -5.07 0.01
N THR A 159 -1.50 -5.40 -0.46
CA THR A 159 -2.73 -4.67 -0.09
C THR A 159 -2.97 -4.76 1.41
N THR A 160 -2.88 -5.97 1.98
CA THR A 160 -3.03 -6.19 3.42
C THR A 160 -1.96 -5.42 4.21
N ALA A 161 -0.71 -5.46 3.76
CA ALA A 161 0.37 -4.70 4.40
C ALA A 161 0.13 -3.18 4.31
N SER A 162 -0.37 -2.68 3.19
CA SER A 162 -0.74 -1.27 3.02
C SER A 162 -1.83 -0.85 4.02
N MET A 163 -2.88 -1.66 4.15
CA MET A 163 -3.98 -1.44 5.09
C MET A 163 -3.51 -1.50 6.55
N LEU A 164 -2.64 -2.47 6.91
CA LEU A 164 -2.08 -2.61 8.25
C LEU A 164 -1.05 -1.52 8.59
N THR A 165 -0.57 -0.78 7.59
CA THR A 165 0.28 0.40 7.78
C THR A 165 -0.56 1.67 7.96
N LYS A 166 -1.61 1.82 7.14
CA LYS A 166 -2.63 2.86 7.27
C LYS A 166 -3.93 2.41 6.61
N GLU A 167 -5.06 2.65 7.24
CA GLU A 167 -6.39 2.16 6.86
C GLU A 167 -6.76 2.49 5.41
N GLN A 168 -6.33 3.67 4.94
CA GLN A 168 -6.55 4.14 3.57
C GLN A 168 -5.86 3.27 2.50
N GLY A 169 -4.87 2.45 2.89
CA GLY A 169 -4.16 1.56 1.97
C GLY A 169 -5.06 0.58 1.23
N ILE A 170 -6.22 0.22 1.79
CA ILE A 170 -7.20 -0.66 1.15
C ILE A 170 -7.72 -0.12 -0.19
N THR A 171 -7.64 1.20 -0.41
CA THR A 171 -8.11 1.85 -1.65
C THR A 171 -7.37 1.37 -2.91
N VAL A 172 -6.21 0.72 -2.75
CA VAL A 172 -5.51 0.08 -3.88
C VAL A 172 -6.36 -0.96 -4.59
N LEU A 173 -7.28 -1.63 -3.90
CA LEU A 173 -8.22 -2.57 -4.54
C LEU A 173 -9.09 -1.88 -5.59
N ALA A 174 -9.57 -0.68 -5.28
CA ALA A 174 -10.35 0.11 -6.24
C ALA A 174 -9.49 0.51 -7.46
N VAL A 175 -8.23 0.90 -7.22
CA VAL A 175 -7.29 1.25 -8.29
C VAL A 175 -6.97 0.03 -9.15
N ASN A 176 -6.75 -1.14 -8.56
CA ASN A 176 -6.53 -2.39 -9.27
C ASN A 176 -7.76 -2.77 -10.13
N ALA A 177 -8.98 -2.62 -9.58
CA ALA A 177 -10.21 -2.90 -10.32
C ALA A 177 -10.39 -1.92 -11.50
N VAL A 178 -10.15 -0.63 -11.30
CA VAL A 178 -10.19 0.38 -12.37
C VAL A 178 -9.17 0.05 -13.46
N TYR A 179 -7.96 -0.31 -13.08
CA TYR A 179 -6.92 -0.73 -14.03
C TYR A 179 -7.36 -1.95 -14.85
N ASP A 180 -7.95 -2.96 -14.22
CA ASP A 180 -8.39 -4.17 -14.91
C ASP A 180 -9.53 -3.87 -15.90
N VAL A 181 -10.52 -3.11 -15.47
CA VAL A 181 -11.70 -2.77 -16.29
C VAL A 181 -11.32 -1.91 -17.49
N PHE A 182 -10.59 -0.81 -17.27
CA PHE A 182 -10.37 0.19 -18.30
C PHE A 182 -9.08 -0.03 -19.11
N VAL A 183 -8.04 -0.61 -18.52
CA VAL A 183 -6.76 -0.78 -19.20
C VAL A 183 -6.60 -2.20 -19.75
N CYS A 184 -6.91 -3.23 -18.96
CA CYS A 184 -6.77 -4.61 -19.39
C CYS A 184 -7.96 -5.05 -20.26
N SER A 185 -9.18 -4.93 -19.74
CA SER A 185 -10.40 -5.35 -20.44
C SER A 185 -10.86 -4.34 -21.50
N ARG A 186 -10.27 -3.13 -21.52
CA ARG A 186 -10.57 -2.04 -22.48
C ARG A 186 -12.07 -1.70 -22.57
N LEU A 187 -12.82 -1.94 -21.50
CA LEU A 187 -14.25 -1.59 -21.47
C LEU A 187 -14.43 -0.08 -21.48
N ARG A 188 -15.39 0.40 -22.28
CA ARG A 188 -15.80 1.80 -22.25
C ARG A 188 -16.85 1.99 -21.16
N LEU A 189 -16.96 3.21 -20.62
CA LEU A 189 -17.97 3.53 -19.60
C LEU A 189 -19.40 3.14 -20.02
N GLN A 190 -19.73 3.31 -21.30
CA GLN A 190 -21.04 2.95 -21.87
C GLN A 190 -21.30 1.43 -21.86
N ASP A 191 -20.25 0.59 -21.82
CA ASP A 191 -20.34 -0.86 -21.84
C ASP A 191 -20.45 -1.45 -20.42
N LEU A 192 -20.16 -0.67 -19.37
CA LEU A 192 -20.21 -1.11 -17.98
C LEU A 192 -21.64 -1.48 -17.53
N ILE A 193 -22.63 -0.64 -17.90
CA ILE A 193 -24.02 -0.86 -17.51
C ILE A 193 -24.56 -2.18 -18.10
N PRO A 194 -24.44 -2.45 -19.41
CA PRO A 194 -24.84 -3.75 -19.98
C PRO A 194 -24.07 -4.93 -19.39
N ALA A 195 -22.76 -4.79 -19.12
CA ALA A 195 -21.95 -5.85 -18.53
C ALA A 195 -22.41 -6.21 -17.11
N LEU A 196 -22.73 -5.23 -16.27
CA LEU A 196 -23.27 -5.43 -14.92
C LEU A 196 -24.65 -6.15 -14.95
N TYR A 197 -25.52 -5.75 -15.89
CA TYR A 197 -26.80 -6.44 -16.07
C TYR A 197 -26.61 -7.90 -16.48
N LYS A 198 -25.65 -8.22 -17.35
CA LYS A 198 -25.35 -9.57 -17.80
C LYS A 198 -24.84 -10.45 -16.68
N VAL A 199 -23.95 -9.92 -15.83
CA VAL A 199 -23.45 -10.63 -14.63
C VAL A 199 -24.60 -10.91 -13.64
N ARG A 200 -25.51 -9.94 -13.42
CA ARG A 200 -26.66 -10.10 -12.53
C ARG A 200 -27.67 -11.13 -13.06
N ALA A 201 -27.87 -11.17 -14.38
CA ALA A 201 -28.73 -12.19 -15.00
C ALA A 201 -28.15 -13.60 -14.85
N CYS A 202 -26.84 -13.80 -15.04
CA CYS A 202 -26.18 -15.09 -14.79
C CYS A 202 -26.25 -15.53 -13.33
N SER A 203 -26.12 -14.61 -12.38
CA SER A 203 -26.22 -14.90 -10.93
C SER A 203 -27.62 -15.37 -10.52
N ASN A 204 -28.68 -14.94 -11.22
CA ASN A 204 -30.07 -15.38 -10.96
C ASN A 204 -30.41 -16.73 -11.57
N VAL A 205 -29.58 -17.28 -12.45
CA VAL A 205 -29.77 -18.62 -13.05
C VAL A 205 -29.21 -19.73 -12.15
N PHE A 206 -28.31 -19.35 -11.20
CA PHE A 206 -27.73 -20.31 -10.22
C PHE A 206 -28.37 -20.24 -8.83
N LYS A 207 -29.52 -19.61 -8.68
CA LYS A 207 -30.41 -19.70 -7.52
C LYS A 207 -31.62 -20.53 -7.88
#